data_dbcdb19c3d2b5783eef5b2bcd599e05a
#
_entry.id   dbcdb19c3d2b5783eef5b2bcd599e05a
#
_cell.length_a   1.000
_cell.length_b   1.000
_cell.length_c   1.000
_cell.angle_alpha   90.00
_cell.angle_beta   90.00
_cell.angle_gamma   90.00
#
_symmetry.space_group_name_H-M   'P 1'
#
loop_
_entity.id
_entity.type
_entity.pdbx_description
1 polymer ?
#
loop_
_entity_poly.entity_id
_entity_poly.type
_entity_poly.pdbx_seq_one_letter_code
_entity_poly.pdbx_strand_id
1 'polypeptide(L)'
;MKPSIIKILTALFLLASIPGCKKNYIINDEQALYFQFDYVNHAWGYQHSGFIIDNEGSVLTYNNPENWNFPDKDLILSEKDVEENLSKCTPGPVAVTNDELKKYTGYIRHIASSKVTALKNIGADAGTAQFICWQYSPHIGEYKGYLIKMEGDYTCENLNFYSKRVVSWMKDIHGNLDQF
;
A
#
# COMPACT_ATOMS: atom_id res chain seq x y z
N MET A 1 -41.53 -27.28 40.29
CA MET A 1 -40.77 -26.04 40.07
C MET A 1 -39.69 -26.26 39.05
N LYS A 2 -39.69 -25.50 37.96
CA LYS A 2 -38.92 -25.79 36.73
C LYS A 2 -37.52 -25.16 36.76
N PRO A 3 -36.43 -25.94 36.88
CA PRO A 3 -35.06 -25.40 36.90
C PRO A 3 -34.46 -25.12 35.52
N SER A 4 -35.21 -25.27 34.43
CA SER A 4 -34.67 -25.21 33.08
C SER A 4 -34.52 -23.79 32.50
N ILE A 5 -35.33 -22.82 32.97
CA ILE A 5 -35.35 -21.45 32.41
C ILE A 5 -34.15 -20.64 32.87
N ILE A 6 -33.70 -20.84 34.10
CA ILE A 6 -32.55 -20.07 34.64
C ILE A 6 -31.23 -20.45 33.95
N LYS A 7 -31.06 -21.72 33.60
CA LYS A 7 -29.84 -22.18 32.88
C LYS A 7 -29.76 -21.67 31.48
N ILE A 8 -30.90 -21.46 30.81
CA ILE A 8 -30.94 -20.91 29.42
C ILE A 8 -30.61 -19.41 29.41
N LEU A 9 -31.08 -18.64 30.43
CA LEU A 9 -30.77 -17.22 30.55
C LEU A 9 -29.28 -16.98 30.86
N THR A 10 -28.65 -17.82 31.67
CA THR A 10 -27.21 -17.70 31.97
C THR A 10 -26.34 -18.03 30.77
N ALA A 11 -26.72 -18.97 29.93
CA ALA A 11 -26.00 -19.31 28.68
C ALA A 11 -26.13 -18.19 27.63
N LEU A 12 -27.27 -17.48 27.57
CA LEU A 12 -27.48 -16.40 26.62
C LEU A 12 -26.70 -15.14 27.00
N PHE A 13 -26.43 -14.89 28.30
CA PHE A 13 -25.66 -13.75 28.77
C PHE A 13 -24.15 -13.91 28.60
N LEU A 14 -23.63 -15.14 28.50
CA LEU A 14 -22.22 -15.44 28.26
C LEU A 14 -21.79 -15.28 26.79
N LEU A 15 -22.76 -15.28 25.86
CA LEU A 15 -22.48 -15.07 24.43
C LEU A 15 -22.38 -13.59 24.03
N ALA A 16 -22.83 -12.66 24.90
CA ALA A 16 -22.83 -11.23 24.62
C ALA A 16 -21.52 -10.51 24.98
N SER A 17 -20.55 -11.18 25.56
CA SER A 17 -19.29 -10.59 26.03
C SER A 17 -18.04 -11.09 25.29
N ILE A 18 -18.15 -11.31 23.99
CA ILE A 18 -16.95 -11.38 23.16
C ILE A 18 -16.55 -9.92 22.90
N PRO A 19 -15.54 -9.36 23.60
CA PRO A 19 -15.00 -8.08 23.19
C PRO A 19 -14.44 -8.32 21.80
N GLY A 20 -15.13 -7.79 20.77
CA GLY A 20 -14.57 -7.70 19.45
C GLY A 20 -13.25 -6.97 19.60
N CYS A 21 -12.12 -7.66 19.51
CA CYS A 21 -10.81 -7.05 19.39
C CYS A 21 -10.85 -6.16 18.14
N LYS A 22 -11.27 -4.90 18.31
CA LYS A 22 -10.89 -3.85 17.38
C LYS A 22 -9.37 -3.80 17.47
N LYS A 23 -8.69 -4.54 16.58
CA LYS A 23 -7.28 -4.29 16.33
C LYS A 23 -7.20 -2.85 15.84
N ASN A 24 -6.89 -1.93 16.75
CA ASN A 24 -6.51 -0.59 16.36
C ASN A 24 -5.27 -0.76 15.50
N TYR A 25 -5.41 -0.52 14.19
CA TYR A 25 -4.28 -0.37 13.30
C TYR A 25 -3.60 0.93 13.71
N ILE A 26 -2.57 0.80 14.51
CA ILE A 26 -1.67 1.88 14.83
C ILE A 26 -0.74 1.96 13.62
N ILE A 27 -0.68 3.14 12.98
CA ILE A 27 0.38 3.47 12.04
C ILE A 27 1.68 3.28 12.83
N ASN A 28 2.60 2.51 12.29
CA ASN A 28 3.87 2.24 12.94
C ASN A 28 4.84 3.36 12.58
N ASP A 29 5.33 4.09 13.56
CA ASP A 29 6.29 5.18 13.39
C ASP A 29 7.65 4.68 12.84
N GLU A 30 7.98 3.40 13.01
CA GLU A 30 9.17 2.79 12.44
C GLU A 30 9.05 2.48 10.94
N GLN A 31 7.84 2.43 10.38
CA GLN A 31 7.60 2.18 8.96
C GLN A 31 7.47 3.50 8.20
N ALA A 32 8.50 3.93 7.52
CA ALA A 32 8.53 5.21 6.80
C ALA A 32 7.77 5.21 5.46
N LEU A 33 7.48 4.04 4.87
CA LEU A 33 6.86 3.90 3.55
C LEU A 33 5.65 2.96 3.63
N TYR A 34 4.46 3.43 3.23
CA TYR A 34 3.24 2.62 3.19
C TYR A 34 2.73 2.32 1.79
N PHE A 35 2.71 3.31 0.90
CA PHE A 35 2.23 3.15 -0.47
C PHE A 35 3.16 3.85 -1.45
N GLN A 36 3.27 3.28 -2.64
CA GLN A 36 4.06 3.83 -3.72
C GLN A 36 3.31 3.67 -5.04
N PHE A 37 3.21 4.75 -5.78
CA PHE A 37 2.90 4.76 -7.20
C PHE A 37 4.20 5.00 -7.95
N ASP A 38 4.49 4.15 -8.93
CA ASP A 38 5.73 4.16 -9.69
C ASP A 38 5.41 4.04 -11.19
N TYR A 39 5.89 4.96 -12.00
CA TYR A 39 5.75 4.91 -13.45
C TYR A 39 7.11 4.90 -14.11
N VAL A 40 7.34 3.90 -14.98
CA VAL A 40 8.58 3.77 -15.74
C VAL A 40 8.27 3.61 -17.22
N ASN A 41 8.98 4.39 -18.07
CA ASN A 41 8.93 4.27 -19.52
C ASN A 41 10.35 4.36 -20.12
N HIS A 42 10.65 3.49 -21.08
CA HIS A 42 11.93 3.44 -21.77
C HIS A 42 11.84 3.80 -23.26
N ALA A 43 10.62 3.94 -23.80
CA ALA A 43 10.40 4.00 -25.26
C ALA A 43 10.93 5.30 -25.90
N TRP A 44 10.78 6.44 -25.22
CA TRP A 44 11.13 7.76 -25.77
C TRP A 44 12.16 8.48 -24.91
N GLY A 45 13.10 7.75 -24.36
CA GLY A 45 14.00 8.18 -23.31
C GLY A 45 13.52 7.66 -21.95
N TYR A 46 14.46 7.48 -21.04
CA TYR A 46 14.13 7.01 -19.68
C TYR A 46 13.27 8.03 -18.94
N GLN A 47 12.12 7.58 -18.49
CA GLN A 47 11.21 8.32 -17.63
C GLN A 47 10.90 7.48 -16.41
N HIS A 48 11.09 8.05 -15.25
CA HIS A 48 10.78 7.43 -13.97
C HIS A 48 10.18 8.47 -13.04
N SER A 49 8.93 8.35 -12.71
CA SER A 49 8.22 9.29 -11.85
C SER A 49 7.21 8.58 -10.96
N GLY A 50 6.82 9.24 -9.90
CA GLY A 50 5.83 8.68 -9.00
C GLY A 50 5.71 9.45 -7.70
N PHE A 51 5.06 8.80 -6.73
CA PHE A 51 4.94 9.31 -5.38
C PHE A 51 4.97 8.19 -4.34
N ILE A 52 5.33 8.59 -3.14
CA ILE A 52 5.33 7.78 -1.93
C ILE A 52 4.37 8.40 -0.92
N ILE A 53 3.66 7.57 -0.16
CA ILE A 53 2.89 7.99 1.02
C ILE A 53 3.58 7.44 2.26
N ASP A 54 4.03 8.34 3.12
CA ASP A 54 4.75 8.03 4.34
C ASP A 54 3.84 7.73 5.55
N ASN A 55 4.42 7.56 6.72
CA ASN A 55 3.72 7.28 7.97
C ASN A 55 2.99 8.50 8.57
N GLU A 56 3.29 9.69 8.09
CA GLU A 56 2.62 10.95 8.48
C GLU A 56 1.47 11.31 7.53
N GLY A 57 1.33 10.58 6.41
CA GLY A 57 0.38 10.87 5.33
C GLY A 57 0.89 11.91 4.35
N SER A 58 2.19 12.25 4.40
CA SER A 58 2.80 13.12 3.40
C SER A 58 2.87 12.39 2.06
N VAL A 59 2.52 13.09 0.99
CA VAL A 59 2.71 12.61 -0.37
C VAL A 59 4.01 13.20 -0.91
N LEU A 60 5.01 12.35 -1.04
CA LEU A 60 6.36 12.71 -1.49
C LEU A 60 6.52 12.32 -2.94
N THR A 61 6.85 13.26 -3.82
CA THR A 61 6.95 13.04 -5.27
C THR A 61 8.41 12.91 -5.72
N TYR A 62 8.63 12.18 -6.81
CA TYR A 62 9.92 12.09 -7.48
C TYR A 62 9.76 12.08 -9.00
N ASN A 63 10.76 12.61 -9.70
CA ASN A 63 10.81 12.66 -11.16
C ASN A 63 12.25 12.49 -11.64
N ASN A 64 12.53 11.37 -12.32
CA ASN A 64 13.84 10.96 -12.80
C ASN A 64 14.95 11.08 -11.74
N PRO A 65 14.76 10.55 -10.52
CA PRO A 65 15.76 10.63 -9.49
C PRO A 65 17.00 9.83 -9.86
N GLU A 66 18.19 10.41 -9.64
CA GLU A 66 19.45 9.69 -9.85
C GLU A 66 19.63 8.60 -8.79
N ASN A 67 20.20 7.45 -9.21
CA ASN A 67 20.54 6.34 -8.31
C ASN A 67 19.36 5.83 -7.46
N TRP A 68 18.17 5.73 -8.05
CA TRP A 68 17.01 5.17 -7.38
C TRP A 68 17.22 3.69 -7.07
N ASN A 69 16.92 3.27 -5.85
CA ASN A 69 16.95 1.89 -5.43
C ASN A 69 15.63 1.22 -5.81
N PHE A 70 15.65 0.39 -6.86
CA PHE A 70 14.51 -0.44 -7.22
C PHE A 70 14.45 -1.68 -6.34
N PRO A 71 13.24 -2.16 -5.99
CA PRO A 71 13.11 -3.42 -5.27
C PRO A 71 13.61 -4.59 -6.14
N ASP A 72 14.03 -5.65 -5.49
CA ASP A 72 14.39 -6.89 -6.16
C ASP A 72 13.17 -7.61 -6.80
N LYS A 73 13.41 -8.78 -7.41
CA LYS A 73 12.36 -9.60 -8.04
C LYS A 73 11.24 -10.03 -7.07
N ASP A 74 11.54 -10.06 -5.78
CA ASP A 74 10.61 -10.42 -4.72
C ASP A 74 9.97 -9.19 -4.05
N LEU A 75 10.16 -8.00 -4.62
CA LEU A 75 9.73 -6.70 -4.11
C LEU A 75 10.27 -6.43 -2.70
N ILE A 76 11.56 -6.62 -2.49
CA ILE A 76 12.25 -6.31 -1.24
C ILE A 76 13.14 -5.10 -1.42
N LEU A 77 13.09 -4.18 -0.46
CA LEU A 77 14.03 -3.08 -0.26
C LEU A 77 14.58 -3.15 1.16
N SER A 78 15.87 -2.86 1.32
CA SER A 78 16.42 -2.62 2.65
C SER A 78 15.92 -1.30 3.24
N GLU A 79 15.94 -1.16 4.55
CA GLU A 79 15.64 0.11 5.24
C GLU A 79 16.50 1.26 4.68
N LYS A 80 17.80 0.99 4.46
CA LYS A 80 18.72 1.95 3.86
C LYS A 80 18.30 2.39 2.46
N ASP A 81 17.86 1.45 1.59
CA ASP A 81 17.39 1.78 0.25
C ASP A 81 16.15 2.67 0.28
N VAL A 82 15.23 2.42 1.23
CA VAL A 82 14.05 3.25 1.44
C VAL A 82 14.44 4.65 1.91
N GLU A 83 15.34 4.78 2.89
CA GLU A 83 15.85 6.07 3.37
C GLU A 83 16.52 6.87 2.25
N GLU A 84 17.38 6.22 1.45
CA GLU A 84 18.02 6.84 0.29
C GLU A 84 17.00 7.29 -0.75
N ASN A 85 15.97 6.50 -1.04
CA ASN A 85 14.90 6.87 -1.98
C ASN A 85 14.08 8.06 -1.44
N LEU A 86 13.69 8.02 -0.17
CA LEU A 86 12.96 9.12 0.47
C LEU A 86 13.75 10.44 0.43
N SER A 87 15.07 10.39 0.58
CA SER A 87 15.94 11.58 0.51
C SER A 87 15.94 12.26 -0.86
N LYS A 88 15.51 11.55 -1.92
CA LYS A 88 15.42 12.05 -3.31
C LYS A 88 14.02 12.57 -3.66
N CYS A 89 13.06 12.41 -2.74
CA CYS A 89 11.71 12.87 -2.93
C CYS A 89 11.53 14.32 -2.47
N THR A 90 10.54 14.99 -3.03
CA THR A 90 10.12 16.33 -2.63
C THR A 90 8.66 16.29 -2.13
N PRO A 91 8.29 17.08 -1.11
CA PRO A 91 6.90 17.17 -0.67
C PRO A 91 5.99 17.61 -1.82
N GLY A 92 4.94 16.83 -2.06
CA GLY A 92 3.88 17.20 -3.00
C GLY A 92 2.89 18.21 -2.39
N PRO A 93 2.02 18.81 -3.22
CA PRO A 93 1.04 19.79 -2.77
C PRO A 93 -0.16 19.19 -2.04
N VAL A 94 -0.27 17.88 -1.97
CA VAL A 94 -1.35 17.14 -1.33
C VAL A 94 -0.84 16.30 -0.17
N ALA A 95 -1.70 16.08 0.82
CA ALA A 95 -1.43 15.19 1.94
C ALA A 95 -2.66 14.31 2.20
N VAL A 96 -2.42 13.13 2.74
CA VAL A 96 -3.44 12.17 3.16
C VAL A 96 -3.81 12.42 4.61
N THR A 97 -5.08 12.45 4.92
CA THR A 97 -5.53 12.59 6.31
C THR A 97 -5.20 11.34 7.14
N ASN A 98 -4.99 11.49 8.44
CA ASN A 98 -4.74 10.37 9.34
C ASN A 98 -5.82 9.27 9.27
N ASP A 99 -7.08 9.65 9.06
CA ASP A 99 -8.19 8.69 8.97
C ASP A 99 -8.13 7.91 7.65
N GLU A 100 -7.77 8.56 6.55
CA GLU A 100 -7.55 7.88 5.28
C GLU A 100 -6.34 6.95 5.35
N LEU A 101 -5.21 7.43 5.88
CA LEU A 101 -4.01 6.61 6.04
C LEU A 101 -4.32 5.36 6.88
N LYS A 102 -4.95 5.50 8.03
CA LYS A 102 -5.39 4.37 8.88
C LYS A 102 -6.33 3.41 8.16
N LYS A 103 -7.27 3.95 7.37
CA LYS A 103 -8.21 3.15 6.59
C LYS A 103 -7.48 2.29 5.57
N TYR A 104 -6.60 2.88 4.76
CA TYR A 104 -5.94 2.20 3.66
C TYR A 104 -4.80 1.30 4.11
N THR A 105 -4.03 1.69 5.13
CA THR A 105 -3.02 0.80 5.75
C THR A 105 -3.65 -0.45 6.35
N GLY A 106 -4.87 -0.33 6.89
CA GLY A 106 -5.65 -1.49 7.36
C GLY A 106 -5.95 -2.53 6.28
N TYR A 107 -5.87 -2.18 4.99
CA TYR A 107 -6.10 -3.12 3.89
C TYR A 107 -4.83 -3.89 3.48
N ILE A 108 -3.64 -3.41 3.83
CA ILE A 108 -2.35 -3.99 3.38
C ILE A 108 -2.27 -5.48 3.70
N ARG A 109 -2.62 -5.91 4.91
CA ARG A 109 -2.57 -7.32 5.31
C ARG A 109 -3.46 -8.23 4.44
N HIS A 110 -4.61 -7.71 3.98
CA HIS A 110 -5.54 -8.45 3.13
C HIS A 110 -5.00 -8.56 1.71
N ILE A 111 -4.39 -7.49 1.21
CA ILE A 111 -3.71 -7.45 -0.09
C ILE A 111 -2.51 -8.38 -0.07
N ALA A 112 -1.68 -8.32 0.97
CA ALA A 112 -0.49 -9.14 1.16
C ALA A 112 -0.77 -10.66 1.16
N SER A 113 -1.94 -11.06 1.67
CA SER A 113 -2.36 -12.47 1.72
C SER A 113 -3.04 -12.97 0.44
N SER A 114 -3.24 -12.10 -0.56
CA SER A 114 -3.98 -12.44 -1.77
C SER A 114 -3.06 -12.74 -2.96
N LYS A 115 -3.60 -13.43 -3.94
CA LYS A 115 -2.89 -13.74 -5.18
C LYS A 115 -2.93 -12.56 -6.16
N VAL A 116 -1.87 -12.43 -6.94
CA VAL A 116 -1.81 -11.55 -8.11
C VAL A 116 -2.05 -12.38 -9.36
N THR A 117 -2.74 -11.83 -10.36
CA THR A 117 -2.92 -12.47 -11.66
C THR A 117 -1.58 -12.62 -12.37
N ALA A 118 -1.50 -13.51 -13.34
CA ALA A 118 -0.32 -13.63 -14.18
C ALA A 118 -0.03 -12.30 -14.90
N LEU A 119 1.25 -11.93 -14.95
CA LEU A 119 1.71 -10.78 -15.70
C LEU A 119 1.44 -11.00 -17.19
N LYS A 120 0.86 -10.00 -17.86
CA LYS A 120 0.61 -10.00 -19.30
C LYS A 120 1.28 -8.78 -19.92
N ASN A 121 2.00 -8.98 -21.01
CA ASN A 121 2.40 -7.89 -21.89
C ASN A 121 1.23 -7.60 -22.83
N ILE A 122 0.76 -6.36 -22.87
CA ILE A 122 -0.39 -5.92 -23.67
C ILE A 122 -0.07 -4.75 -24.60
N GLY A 123 1.13 -4.19 -24.48
CA GLY A 123 1.55 -3.03 -25.26
C GLY A 123 3.07 -2.90 -25.31
N ALA A 124 3.50 -1.85 -26.00
CA ALA A 124 4.85 -1.34 -26.03
C ALA A 124 4.77 0.20 -26.12
N ASP A 125 5.74 0.89 -25.57
CA ASP A 125 5.91 2.34 -25.68
C ASP A 125 4.99 3.20 -24.78
N ALA A 126 4.03 2.61 -24.06
CA ALA A 126 3.16 3.32 -23.12
C ALA A 126 3.78 3.44 -21.71
N GLY A 127 4.86 2.70 -21.45
CA GLY A 127 5.42 2.55 -20.12
C GLY A 127 4.53 1.70 -19.21
N THR A 128 4.91 1.62 -17.94
CA THR A 128 4.18 0.80 -16.96
C THR A 128 4.05 1.54 -15.64
N ALA A 129 2.82 1.67 -15.17
CA ALA A 129 2.49 2.17 -13.84
C ALA A 129 2.30 1.01 -12.87
N GLN A 130 2.87 1.12 -11.68
CA GLN A 130 2.77 0.15 -10.60
C GLN A 130 2.18 0.80 -9.35
N PHE A 131 1.25 0.09 -8.71
CA PHE A 131 0.67 0.44 -7.42
C PHE A 131 1.14 -0.60 -6.41
N ILE A 132 1.87 -0.18 -5.41
CA ILE A 132 2.52 -1.06 -4.43
C ILE A 132 2.12 -0.61 -3.02
N CYS A 133 1.87 -1.55 -2.12
CA CYS A 133 1.83 -1.29 -0.69
C CYS A 133 2.95 -2.06 0.00
N TRP A 134 3.44 -1.50 1.11
CA TRP A 134 4.64 -1.98 1.79
C TRP A 134 4.36 -2.41 3.23
N GLN A 135 5.12 -3.38 3.70
CA GLN A 135 5.20 -3.78 5.11
C GLN A 135 6.66 -3.79 5.54
N TYR A 136 6.94 -3.19 6.67
CA TYR A 136 8.26 -3.16 7.27
C TYR A 136 8.43 -4.27 8.31
N SER A 137 9.60 -4.88 8.33
CA SER A 137 10.01 -5.92 9.26
C SER A 137 11.22 -5.42 10.07
N PRO A 138 11.04 -4.81 11.24
CA PRO A 138 12.13 -4.16 11.98
C PRO A 138 13.23 -5.13 12.42
N HIS A 139 12.89 -6.41 12.62
CA HIS A 139 13.88 -7.42 13.04
C HIS A 139 14.96 -7.71 11.99
N ILE A 140 14.68 -7.47 10.73
CA ILE A 140 15.60 -7.73 9.61
C ILE A 140 15.94 -6.47 8.81
N GLY A 141 15.32 -5.31 9.14
CA GLY A 141 15.53 -4.05 8.47
C GLY A 141 15.09 -4.05 6.99
N GLU A 142 13.97 -4.74 6.68
CA GLU A 142 13.51 -4.91 5.31
C GLU A 142 12.06 -4.46 5.12
N TYR A 143 11.80 -3.87 3.97
CA TYR A 143 10.47 -3.58 3.43
C TYR A 143 10.09 -4.64 2.42
N LYS A 144 8.92 -5.26 2.61
CA LYS A 144 8.30 -6.17 1.64
C LYS A 144 7.18 -5.45 0.92
N GLY A 145 7.33 -5.31 -0.39
CA GLY A 145 6.31 -4.76 -1.28
C GLY A 145 5.28 -5.83 -1.68
N TYR A 146 4.05 -5.39 -1.85
CA TYR A 146 2.95 -6.20 -2.40
C TYR A 146 2.34 -5.44 -3.55
N LEU A 147 2.47 -6.00 -4.75
CA LEU A 147 1.91 -5.43 -5.95
C LEU A 147 0.38 -5.45 -5.87
N ILE A 148 -0.23 -4.28 -5.98
CA ILE A 148 -1.68 -4.12 -5.99
C ILE A 148 -2.20 -4.18 -7.42
N LYS A 149 -1.53 -3.46 -8.33
CA LYS A 149 -1.86 -3.41 -9.74
C LYS A 149 -0.65 -2.96 -10.56
N MET A 150 -0.59 -3.45 -11.78
CA MET A 150 0.28 -2.94 -12.84
C MET A 150 -0.58 -2.64 -14.06
N GLU A 151 -0.35 -1.52 -14.72
CA GLU A 151 -1.08 -1.10 -15.93
C GLU A 151 -0.17 -0.33 -16.88
N GLY A 152 -0.46 -0.41 -18.16
CA GLY A 152 0.38 0.10 -19.26
C GLY A 152 0.84 -1.04 -20.16
N ASP A 153 2.11 -1.06 -20.54
CA ASP A 153 2.68 -2.12 -21.40
C ASP A 153 2.56 -3.51 -20.75
N TYR A 154 2.64 -3.56 -19.43
CA TYR A 154 2.39 -4.74 -18.64
C TYR A 154 1.17 -4.56 -17.76
N THR A 155 0.40 -5.64 -17.57
CA THR A 155 -0.76 -5.62 -16.69
C THR A 155 -0.85 -6.85 -15.80
N CYS A 156 -1.15 -6.64 -14.55
CA CYS A 156 -1.63 -7.64 -13.59
C CYS A 156 -2.36 -6.94 -12.45
N GLU A 157 -3.15 -7.69 -11.68
CA GLU A 157 -3.89 -7.15 -10.55
C GLU A 157 -3.95 -8.14 -9.37
N ASN A 158 -3.93 -7.59 -8.19
CA ASN A 158 -4.16 -8.34 -6.96
C ASN A 158 -5.67 -8.62 -6.83
N LEU A 159 -6.02 -9.88 -6.55
CA LEU A 159 -7.42 -10.36 -6.53
C LEU A 159 -8.18 -9.98 -5.25
N ASN A 160 -7.57 -9.25 -4.33
CA ASN A 160 -8.25 -8.83 -3.12
C ASN A 160 -9.31 -7.75 -3.41
N PHE A 161 -10.43 -7.84 -2.71
CA PHE A 161 -11.53 -6.86 -2.84
C PHE A 161 -11.09 -5.41 -2.54
N TYR A 162 -10.16 -5.22 -1.60
CA TYR A 162 -9.67 -3.89 -1.23
C TYR A 162 -8.69 -3.30 -2.25
N SER A 163 -8.07 -4.11 -3.09
CA SER A 163 -7.08 -3.67 -4.08
C SER A 163 -7.62 -2.57 -4.99
N LYS A 164 -8.84 -2.75 -5.52
CA LYS A 164 -9.49 -1.75 -6.38
C LYS A 164 -9.71 -0.41 -5.66
N ARG A 165 -10.03 -0.44 -4.36
CA ARG A 165 -10.23 0.76 -3.56
C ARG A 165 -8.94 1.52 -3.33
N VAL A 166 -7.84 0.78 -3.03
CA VAL A 166 -6.51 1.40 -2.85
C VAL A 166 -6.03 2.00 -4.17
N VAL A 167 -6.16 1.29 -5.29
CA VAL A 167 -5.79 1.82 -6.61
C VAL A 167 -6.59 3.07 -6.97
N SER A 168 -7.92 3.06 -6.76
CA SER A 168 -8.75 4.26 -7.03
C SER A 168 -8.28 5.45 -6.20
N TRP A 169 -8.06 5.26 -4.90
CA TRP A 169 -7.57 6.29 -4.01
C TRP A 169 -6.18 6.83 -4.42
N MET A 170 -5.25 5.95 -4.79
CA MET A 170 -3.94 6.39 -5.27
C MET A 170 -4.02 7.14 -6.61
N LYS A 171 -4.95 6.77 -7.50
CA LYS A 171 -5.21 7.51 -8.75
C LYS A 171 -5.82 8.89 -8.48
N ASP A 172 -6.70 9.00 -7.50
CA ASP A 172 -7.27 10.31 -7.10
C ASP A 172 -6.15 11.24 -6.56
N ILE A 173 -5.19 10.70 -5.80
CA ILE A 173 -3.99 11.44 -5.36
C ILE A 173 -3.15 11.86 -6.56
N HIS A 174 -2.86 10.94 -7.49
CA HIS A 174 -2.07 11.23 -8.70
C HIS A 174 -2.72 12.34 -9.54
N GLY A 175 -4.02 12.25 -9.79
CA GLY A 175 -4.76 13.27 -10.55
C GLY A 175 -4.77 14.65 -9.88
N ASN A 176 -4.68 14.70 -8.56
CA ASN A 176 -4.54 15.96 -7.84
C ASN A 176 -3.10 16.53 -7.89
N LEU A 177 -2.06 15.68 -8.02
CA LEU A 177 -0.69 16.12 -8.21
C LEU A 177 -0.47 16.75 -9.59
N ASP A 178 -1.14 16.25 -10.62
CA ASP A 178 -1.02 16.74 -12.00
C ASP A 178 -1.69 18.11 -12.24
N GLN A 179 -2.42 18.65 -11.26
CA GLN A 179 -3.10 19.95 -11.34
C GLN A 179 -2.23 21.14 -10.91
N PHE A 180 -1.05 20.91 -10.39
CA PHE A 180 -0.11 21.91 -9.90
C PHE A 180 1.21 21.89 -10.66
#